data_2034889e45920cc15e3679e91a52bc29
#
_entry.id   2034889e45920cc15e3679e91a52bc29
#
_cell.length_a   1.000
_cell.length_b   1.000
_cell.length_c   1.000
_cell.angle_alpha   90.00
_cell.angle_beta   90.00
_cell.angle_gamma   90.00
#
_symmetry.space_group_name_H-M   'P 1'
#
loop_
_entity.id
_entity.type
_entity.pdbx_description
1 polymer ?
#
loop_
_entity_poly.entity_id
_entity_poly.type
_entity_poly.pdbx_seq_one_letter_code
_entity_poly.pdbx_strand_id
1 'polypeptide(L)'
;MVKEKNISQISGLWQEEKKQFVKKSTYAAYSLIVETHLLPAFGNLTLVTEKDVQGFVLSKLESGLSQKTIKDMLIVLRMILKFGAKKQYCTYLPFDVIFPTEREHQDLEVLSVANQRKIINYVRENFTFRNLGIFICLSTGIRIGEVCALTWDDIDTDNGIIRIRKTIQRIYINDNGTKKTELLIDTPKTATSMRDIPMIKDLYDLLKPLKKVVRNDYYVLTNDA
;
A
#
# COMPACT_ATOMS: atom_id res chain seq x y z
N MET A 1 38.24 0.46 16.16
CA MET A 1 37.84 -0.90 15.75
C MET A 1 36.40 -0.84 15.26
N VAL A 2 36.15 -1.25 14.02
CA VAL A 2 34.79 -1.41 13.46
C VAL A 2 34.09 -2.48 14.32
N LYS A 3 32.94 -2.15 14.90
CA LYS A 3 32.15 -3.10 15.69
C LYS A 3 31.27 -3.88 14.70
N GLU A 4 31.89 -4.86 14.06
CA GLU A 4 31.20 -5.69 13.03
C GLU A 4 29.89 -6.28 13.57
N LYS A 5 28.81 -6.05 12.85
CA LYS A 5 27.47 -6.57 13.13
C LYS A 5 26.96 -7.35 11.94
N ASN A 6 26.18 -8.38 12.18
CA ASN A 6 25.46 -9.07 11.13
C ASN A 6 24.24 -8.25 10.66
N ILE A 7 23.68 -8.64 9.51
CA ILE A 7 22.56 -7.91 8.90
C ILE A 7 21.31 -7.91 9.79
N SER A 8 21.08 -8.94 10.60
CA SER A 8 19.96 -8.96 11.55
C SER A 8 20.08 -7.83 12.58
N GLN A 9 21.27 -7.66 13.17
CA GLN A 9 21.53 -6.59 14.13
C GLN A 9 21.43 -5.21 13.50
N ILE A 10 21.99 -5.05 12.27
CA ILE A 10 21.94 -3.78 11.54
C ILE A 10 20.49 -3.43 11.16
N SER A 11 19.71 -4.40 10.72
CA SER A 11 18.30 -4.22 10.36
C SER A 11 17.47 -3.74 11.54
N GLY A 12 17.66 -4.33 12.72
CA GLY A 12 16.95 -3.89 13.93
C GLY A 12 17.24 -2.44 14.26
N LEU A 13 18.52 -2.05 14.28
CA LEU A 13 18.93 -0.66 14.54
C LEU A 13 18.40 0.32 13.47
N TRP A 14 18.40 -0.12 12.20
CA TRP A 14 17.87 0.67 11.09
C TRP A 14 16.35 0.85 11.21
N GLN A 15 15.61 -0.19 11.58
CA GLN A 15 14.16 -0.12 11.79
C GLN A 15 13.79 0.83 12.94
N GLU A 16 14.51 0.78 14.06
CA GLU A 16 14.33 1.69 15.20
C GLU A 16 14.49 3.16 14.77
N GLU A 17 15.55 3.48 14.00
CA GLU A 17 15.76 4.83 13.50
C GLU A 17 14.68 5.22 12.47
N LYS A 18 14.34 4.32 11.53
CA LYS A 18 13.35 4.59 10.48
C LYS A 18 11.95 4.84 10.99
N LYS A 19 11.53 4.15 12.04
CA LYS A 19 10.21 4.31 12.67
C LYS A 19 9.89 5.76 13.03
N GLN A 20 10.90 6.58 13.31
CA GLN A 20 10.74 7.98 13.70
C GLN A 20 10.54 8.93 12.51
N PHE A 21 10.91 8.53 11.29
CA PHE A 21 10.98 9.42 10.13
C PHE A 21 10.03 9.06 8.98
N VAL A 22 9.32 7.95 9.08
CA VAL A 22 8.42 7.51 8.00
C VAL A 22 7.00 7.27 8.54
N LYS A 23 6.01 7.36 7.66
CA LYS A 23 4.63 7.02 7.99
C LYS A 23 4.53 5.56 8.48
N LYS A 24 3.59 5.29 9.40
CA LYS A 24 3.34 3.95 9.95
C LYS A 24 3.14 2.89 8.86
N SER A 25 2.46 3.23 7.77
CA SER A 25 2.27 2.33 6.63
C SER A 25 3.57 2.00 5.88
N THR A 26 4.45 2.98 5.71
CA THR A 26 5.77 2.77 5.08
C THR A 26 6.66 1.91 5.97
N TYR A 27 6.66 2.18 7.28
CA TYR A 27 7.39 1.36 8.25
C TYR A 27 6.89 -0.09 8.23
N ALA A 28 5.58 -0.30 8.23
CA ALA A 28 4.98 -1.63 8.15
C ALA A 28 5.41 -2.41 6.89
N ALA A 29 5.46 -1.73 5.74
CA ALA A 29 5.95 -2.34 4.50
C ALA A 29 7.44 -2.71 4.58
N TYR A 30 8.26 -1.84 5.17
CA TYR A 30 9.68 -2.16 5.38
C TYR A 30 9.86 -3.35 6.34
N SER A 31 9.14 -3.37 7.46
CA SER A 31 9.19 -4.47 8.42
C SER A 31 8.79 -5.79 7.78
N LEU A 32 7.73 -5.80 6.98
CA LEU A 32 7.29 -7.00 6.25
C LEU A 32 8.39 -7.51 5.30
N ILE A 33 9.01 -6.63 4.52
CA ILE A 33 10.10 -6.99 3.60
C ILE A 33 11.30 -7.55 4.39
N VAL A 34 11.71 -6.86 5.44
CA VAL A 34 12.86 -7.27 6.27
C VAL A 34 12.61 -8.65 6.87
N GLU A 35 11.51 -8.83 7.57
CA GLU A 35 11.24 -10.05 8.32
C GLU A 35 10.93 -11.26 7.43
N THR A 36 10.22 -11.02 6.32
CA THR A 36 9.77 -12.13 5.46
C THR A 36 10.80 -12.54 4.42
N HIS A 37 11.62 -11.59 3.97
CA HIS A 37 12.49 -11.83 2.83
C HIS A 37 13.98 -11.61 3.13
N LEU A 38 14.35 -10.51 3.79
CA LEU A 38 15.76 -10.15 3.94
C LEU A 38 16.46 -10.90 5.08
N LEU A 39 15.83 -11.00 6.25
CA LEU A 39 16.42 -11.71 7.39
C LEU A 39 16.63 -13.20 7.12
N PRO A 40 15.69 -13.94 6.50
CA PRO A 40 15.93 -15.34 6.17
C PRO A 40 17.10 -15.54 5.19
N ALA A 41 17.35 -14.58 4.30
CA ALA A 41 18.40 -14.70 3.28
C ALA A 41 19.76 -14.15 3.74
N PHE A 42 19.78 -13.02 4.44
CA PHE A 42 21.01 -12.27 4.73
C PHE A 42 21.27 -12.08 6.22
N GLY A 43 20.33 -12.40 7.11
CA GLY A 43 20.36 -12.02 8.52
C GLY A 43 21.65 -12.40 9.26
N ASN A 44 22.23 -13.55 8.95
CA ASN A 44 23.45 -14.06 9.59
C ASN A 44 24.75 -13.53 8.96
N LEU A 45 24.67 -12.87 7.80
CA LEU A 45 25.85 -12.38 7.10
C LEU A 45 26.38 -11.09 7.75
N THR A 46 27.68 -10.94 7.81
CA THR A 46 28.38 -9.70 8.19
C THR A 46 28.80 -8.90 6.96
N LEU A 47 28.96 -9.56 5.82
CA LEU A 47 29.25 -8.97 4.52
C LEU A 47 28.27 -9.54 3.49
N VAL A 48 27.66 -8.67 2.71
CA VAL A 48 26.77 -9.04 1.60
C VAL A 48 27.48 -8.75 0.29
N THR A 49 27.68 -9.79 -0.51
CA THR A 49 28.33 -9.70 -1.81
C THR A 49 27.31 -9.64 -2.94
N GLU A 50 27.74 -9.20 -4.12
CA GLU A 50 26.90 -9.21 -5.33
C GLU A 50 26.39 -10.63 -5.67
N LYS A 51 27.23 -11.66 -5.44
CA LYS A 51 26.83 -13.05 -5.62
C LYS A 51 25.67 -13.46 -4.72
N ASP A 52 25.68 -13.05 -3.46
CA ASP A 52 24.60 -13.31 -2.50
C ASP A 52 23.30 -12.65 -2.97
N VAL A 53 23.39 -11.40 -3.43
CA VAL A 53 22.23 -10.64 -3.92
C VAL A 53 21.69 -11.24 -5.21
N GLN A 54 22.57 -11.65 -6.16
CA GLN A 54 22.14 -12.30 -7.40
C GLN A 54 21.46 -13.65 -7.12
N GLY A 55 21.99 -14.43 -6.19
CA GLY A 55 21.38 -15.70 -5.76
C GLY A 55 19.99 -15.47 -5.13
N PHE A 56 19.85 -14.44 -4.29
CA PHE A 56 18.56 -14.04 -3.74
C PHE A 56 17.54 -13.67 -4.83
N VAL A 57 17.96 -12.87 -5.84
CA VAL A 57 17.09 -12.49 -6.95
C VAL A 57 16.58 -13.71 -7.71
N LEU A 58 17.47 -14.63 -8.07
CA LEU A 58 17.09 -15.86 -8.78
C LEU A 58 16.10 -16.70 -7.97
N SER A 59 16.38 -16.94 -6.69
CA SER A 59 15.49 -17.68 -5.79
C SER A 59 14.09 -17.04 -5.66
N LYS A 60 14.02 -15.70 -5.63
CA LYS A 60 12.73 -14.99 -5.57
C LYS A 60 11.96 -15.05 -6.90
N LEU A 61 12.66 -15.01 -8.02
CA LEU A 61 12.05 -15.21 -9.34
C LEU A 61 11.50 -16.63 -9.48
N GLU A 62 12.27 -17.64 -9.07
CA GLU A 62 11.82 -19.04 -9.05
C GLU A 62 10.60 -19.26 -8.15
N SER A 63 10.48 -18.50 -7.05
CA SER A 63 9.29 -18.52 -6.19
C SER A 63 8.08 -17.75 -6.77
N GLY A 64 8.18 -17.25 -8.00
CA GLY A 64 7.07 -16.57 -8.71
C GLY A 64 6.88 -15.10 -8.38
N LEU A 65 7.82 -14.44 -7.70
CA LEU A 65 7.71 -13.02 -7.40
C LEU A 65 8.05 -12.16 -8.62
N SER A 66 7.31 -11.07 -8.80
CA SER A 66 7.57 -10.12 -9.89
C SER A 66 8.91 -9.41 -9.71
N GLN A 67 9.57 -9.07 -10.82
CA GLN A 67 10.82 -8.27 -10.79
C GLN A 67 10.64 -6.96 -10.02
N LYS A 68 9.47 -6.31 -10.16
CA LYS A 68 9.15 -5.07 -9.43
C LYS A 68 9.20 -5.29 -7.91
N THR A 69 8.54 -6.34 -7.42
CA THR A 69 8.56 -6.70 -6.00
C THR A 69 9.98 -6.96 -5.48
N ILE A 70 10.79 -7.67 -6.28
CA ILE A 70 12.18 -7.96 -5.91
C ILE A 70 13.02 -6.68 -5.90
N LYS A 71 12.84 -5.78 -6.87
CA LYS A 71 13.52 -4.47 -6.90
C LYS A 71 13.19 -3.64 -5.65
N ASP A 72 11.93 -3.66 -5.18
CA ASP A 72 11.53 -2.98 -3.93
C ASP A 72 12.25 -3.58 -2.70
N MET A 73 12.40 -4.92 -2.64
CA MET A 73 13.20 -5.58 -1.59
C MET A 73 14.67 -5.14 -1.63
N LEU A 74 15.26 -5.06 -2.82
CA LEU A 74 16.65 -4.61 -2.99
C LEU A 74 16.85 -3.15 -2.60
N ILE A 75 15.85 -2.29 -2.78
CA ILE A 75 15.88 -0.90 -2.29
C ILE A 75 16.00 -0.89 -0.76
N VAL A 76 15.20 -1.71 -0.07
CA VAL A 76 15.27 -1.82 1.40
C VAL A 76 16.61 -2.38 1.85
N LEU A 77 17.12 -3.43 1.20
CA LEU A 77 18.44 -4.00 1.49
C LEU A 77 19.55 -2.95 1.35
N ARG A 78 19.56 -2.17 0.24
CA ARG A 78 20.52 -1.08 0.05
C ARG A 78 20.43 -0.02 1.14
N MET A 79 19.23 0.32 1.60
CA MET A 79 19.05 1.28 2.71
C MET A 79 19.66 0.76 4.02
N ILE A 80 19.47 -0.52 4.34
CA ILE A 80 20.03 -1.16 5.54
C ILE A 80 21.55 -1.19 5.47
N LEU A 81 22.12 -1.63 4.34
CA LEU A 81 23.57 -1.72 4.17
C LEU A 81 24.25 -0.35 4.21
N LYS A 82 23.66 0.67 3.55
CA LYS A 82 24.18 2.05 3.61
C LYS A 82 24.10 2.64 5.01
N PHE A 83 23.04 2.33 5.76
CA PHE A 83 22.93 2.70 7.17
C PHE A 83 24.04 2.03 8.00
N GLY A 84 24.24 0.73 7.84
CA GLY A 84 25.28 -0.02 8.52
C GLY A 84 26.69 0.54 8.26
N ALA A 85 27.00 0.85 7.00
CA ALA A 85 28.27 1.45 6.62
C ALA A 85 28.46 2.86 7.22
N LYS A 86 27.42 3.71 7.17
CA LYS A 86 27.45 5.05 7.78
C LYS A 86 27.72 5.01 9.28
N LYS A 87 27.20 3.98 9.99
CA LYS A 87 27.41 3.77 11.42
C LYS A 87 28.68 2.95 11.73
N GLN A 88 29.44 2.57 10.70
CA GLN A 88 30.65 1.73 10.84
C GLN A 88 30.36 0.34 11.46
N TYR A 89 29.22 -0.25 11.13
CA TYR A 89 28.82 -1.59 11.56
C TYR A 89 29.15 -2.68 10.53
N CYS A 90 29.27 -2.32 9.25
CA CYS A 90 29.64 -3.22 8.16
C CYS A 90 30.30 -2.45 7.01
N THR A 91 30.89 -3.19 6.08
CA THR A 91 31.34 -2.64 4.80
C THR A 91 30.19 -2.72 3.79
N TYR A 92 29.89 -1.62 3.09
CA TYR A 92 28.94 -1.61 1.99
C TYR A 92 29.68 -1.81 0.67
N LEU A 93 29.40 -2.92 0.02
CA LEU A 93 29.81 -3.18 -1.36
C LEU A 93 28.62 -2.84 -2.28
N PRO A 94 28.76 -1.88 -3.21
CA PRO A 94 27.75 -1.66 -4.25
C PRO A 94 27.56 -2.96 -5.06
N PHE A 95 26.34 -3.25 -5.43
CA PHE A 95 26.00 -4.39 -6.26
C PHE A 95 25.10 -3.97 -7.42
N ASP A 96 25.35 -4.56 -8.59
CA ASP A 96 24.48 -4.48 -9.74
C ASP A 96 23.90 -5.88 -10.02
N VAL A 97 22.61 -5.95 -10.32
CA VAL A 97 21.88 -7.22 -10.40
C VAL A 97 21.24 -7.36 -11.76
N ILE A 98 21.44 -8.52 -12.35
CA ILE A 98 20.88 -8.85 -13.66
C ILE A 98 19.49 -9.47 -13.45
N PHE A 99 18.49 -8.89 -14.12
CA PHE A 99 17.15 -9.46 -14.24
C PHE A 99 16.94 -10.05 -15.62
N PRO A 100 16.19 -11.16 -15.75
CA PRO A 100 15.76 -11.64 -17.05
C PRO A 100 14.97 -10.57 -17.81
N THR A 101 15.08 -10.56 -19.13
CA THR A 101 14.25 -9.68 -19.96
C THR A 101 12.78 -10.06 -19.80
N GLU A 102 11.94 -9.12 -19.40
CA GLU A 102 10.49 -9.34 -19.34
C GLU A 102 9.96 -9.53 -20.77
N ARG A 103 9.27 -10.64 -20.99
CA ARG A 103 8.84 -11.04 -22.36
C ARG A 103 7.53 -10.43 -22.81
N GLU A 104 6.70 -9.87 -21.93
CA GLU A 104 5.41 -9.28 -22.33
C GLU A 104 4.98 -8.14 -21.40
N HIS A 105 4.70 -6.98 -21.99
CA HIS A 105 3.79 -6.01 -21.40
C HIS A 105 2.37 -6.56 -21.58
N GLN A 106 1.75 -7.00 -20.50
CA GLN A 106 0.30 -7.21 -20.55
C GLN A 106 -0.37 -5.86 -20.69
N ASP A 107 -1.09 -5.66 -21.78
CA ASP A 107 -1.94 -4.49 -21.95
C ASP A 107 -2.93 -4.43 -20.79
N LEU A 108 -3.07 -3.23 -20.19
CA LEU A 108 -4.06 -3.04 -19.15
C LEU A 108 -5.46 -3.21 -19.72
N GLU A 109 -6.18 -4.20 -19.23
CA GLU A 109 -7.61 -4.35 -19.59
C GLU A 109 -8.41 -3.19 -18.99
N VAL A 110 -8.96 -2.36 -19.87
CA VAL A 110 -9.82 -1.23 -19.52
C VAL A 110 -11.28 -1.64 -19.74
N LEU A 111 -12.14 -1.37 -18.76
CA LEU A 111 -13.57 -1.61 -18.90
C LEU A 111 -14.14 -0.79 -20.06
N SER A 112 -14.76 -1.47 -21.02
CA SER A 112 -15.50 -0.79 -22.09
C SER A 112 -16.69 -0.01 -21.52
N VAL A 113 -17.13 1.03 -22.21
CA VAL A 113 -18.33 1.83 -21.83
C VAL A 113 -19.55 0.94 -21.65
N ALA A 114 -19.71 -0.08 -22.51
CA ALA A 114 -20.80 -1.05 -22.39
C ALA A 114 -20.73 -1.86 -21.10
N ASN A 115 -19.54 -2.30 -20.70
CA ASN A 115 -19.35 -3.04 -19.45
C ASN A 115 -19.53 -2.14 -18.22
N GLN A 116 -19.07 -0.89 -18.26
CA GLN A 116 -19.33 0.10 -17.20
C GLN A 116 -20.84 0.29 -17.00
N ARG A 117 -21.62 0.46 -18.08
CA ARG A 117 -23.08 0.59 -18.01
C ARG A 117 -23.75 -0.65 -17.40
N LYS A 118 -23.30 -1.86 -17.77
CA LYS A 118 -23.82 -3.11 -17.16
C LYS A 118 -23.58 -3.16 -15.66
N ILE A 119 -22.37 -2.78 -15.20
CA ILE A 119 -22.04 -2.75 -13.77
C ILE A 119 -22.92 -1.72 -13.04
N ILE A 120 -23.07 -0.52 -13.59
CA ILE A 120 -23.89 0.54 -13.01
C ILE A 120 -25.36 0.08 -12.87
N ASN A 121 -25.92 -0.53 -13.91
CA ASN A 121 -27.28 -1.04 -13.86
C ASN A 121 -27.43 -2.14 -12.81
N TYR A 122 -26.48 -3.09 -12.76
CA TYR A 122 -26.47 -4.14 -11.75
C TYR A 122 -26.44 -3.57 -10.32
N VAL A 123 -25.59 -2.56 -10.07
CA VAL A 123 -25.48 -1.91 -8.74
C VAL A 123 -26.79 -1.22 -8.35
N ARG A 124 -27.50 -0.63 -9.31
CA ARG A 124 -28.82 0.01 -9.07
C ARG A 124 -29.90 -1.01 -8.74
N GLU A 125 -29.92 -2.13 -9.44
CA GLU A 125 -30.92 -3.20 -9.24
C GLU A 125 -30.64 -4.01 -7.98
N ASN A 126 -29.35 -4.13 -7.59
CA ASN A 126 -28.89 -4.90 -6.44
C ASN A 126 -28.17 -3.96 -5.43
N PHE A 127 -28.90 -3.00 -4.91
CA PHE A 127 -28.33 -2.01 -4.01
C PHE A 127 -27.88 -2.64 -2.70
N THR A 128 -26.61 -2.43 -2.37
CA THR A 128 -26.02 -2.63 -1.04
C THR A 128 -25.02 -1.52 -0.81
N PHE A 129 -24.68 -1.21 0.44
CA PHE A 129 -23.62 -0.22 0.72
C PHE A 129 -22.27 -0.62 0.14
N ARG A 130 -22.00 -1.92 0.01
CA ARG A 130 -20.80 -2.42 -0.68
C ARG A 130 -20.81 -2.10 -2.17
N ASN A 131 -21.93 -2.36 -2.84
CA ASN A 131 -22.11 -2.05 -4.27
C ASN A 131 -22.10 -0.54 -4.53
N LEU A 132 -22.59 0.27 -3.58
CA LEU A 132 -22.46 1.73 -3.64
C LEU A 132 -20.99 2.18 -3.80
N GLY A 133 -20.07 1.53 -3.10
CA GLY A 133 -18.64 1.82 -3.23
C GLY A 133 -18.10 1.62 -4.64
N ILE A 134 -18.57 0.58 -5.35
CA ILE A 134 -18.22 0.34 -6.75
C ILE A 134 -18.72 1.49 -7.62
N PHE A 135 -19.95 1.93 -7.40
CA PHE A 135 -20.53 3.04 -8.16
C PHE A 135 -19.79 4.35 -7.90
N ILE A 136 -19.45 4.65 -6.64
CA ILE A 136 -18.64 5.82 -6.29
C ILE A 136 -17.28 5.77 -7.02
N CYS A 137 -16.58 4.64 -6.97
CA CYS A 137 -15.29 4.49 -7.66
C CYS A 137 -15.39 4.70 -9.17
N LEU A 138 -16.39 4.09 -9.83
CA LEU A 138 -16.59 4.23 -11.28
C LEU A 138 -16.96 5.66 -11.69
N SER A 139 -17.72 6.36 -10.84
CA SER A 139 -18.19 7.73 -11.13
C SER A 139 -17.17 8.81 -10.85
N THR A 140 -16.18 8.55 -9.97
CA THR A 140 -15.27 9.58 -9.44
C THR A 140 -13.79 9.30 -9.68
N GLY A 141 -13.43 8.05 -9.97
CA GLY A 141 -12.03 7.63 -10.10
C GLY A 141 -11.23 7.68 -8.79
N ILE A 142 -11.89 7.71 -7.62
CA ILE A 142 -11.17 7.69 -6.34
C ILE A 142 -10.52 6.34 -6.06
N ARG A 143 -9.47 6.35 -5.24
CA ARG A 143 -8.74 5.13 -4.89
C ARG A 143 -9.54 4.28 -3.91
N ILE A 144 -9.35 2.96 -3.94
CA ILE A 144 -10.03 2.04 -3.04
C ILE A 144 -9.86 2.41 -1.55
N GLY A 145 -8.68 2.83 -1.13
CA GLY A 145 -8.45 3.26 0.24
C GLY A 145 -9.16 4.57 0.61
N GLU A 146 -9.42 5.44 -0.36
CA GLU A 146 -10.17 6.68 -0.18
C GLU A 146 -11.66 6.38 -0.03
N VAL A 147 -12.24 5.54 -0.90
CA VAL A 147 -13.68 5.18 -0.79
C VAL A 147 -13.97 4.40 0.51
N CYS A 148 -13.07 3.51 0.93
CA CYS A 148 -13.21 2.79 2.20
C CYS A 148 -13.13 3.70 3.43
N ALA A 149 -12.51 4.89 3.30
CA ALA A 149 -12.37 5.85 4.39
C ALA A 149 -13.48 6.91 4.42
N LEU A 150 -14.36 6.96 3.39
CA LEU A 150 -15.43 7.94 3.34
C LEU A 150 -16.43 7.71 4.50
N THR A 151 -16.73 8.78 5.18
CA THR A 151 -17.89 8.88 6.09
C THR A 151 -18.98 9.71 5.42
N TRP A 152 -20.20 9.61 5.94
CA TRP A 152 -21.28 10.43 5.41
C TRP A 152 -21.07 11.93 5.63
N ASP A 153 -20.21 12.34 6.58
CA ASP A 153 -19.76 13.72 6.71
C ASP A 153 -18.97 14.23 5.50
N ASP A 154 -18.28 13.33 4.79
CA ASP A 154 -17.50 13.67 3.60
C ASP A 154 -18.41 13.87 2.36
N ILE A 155 -19.71 13.53 2.44
CA ILE A 155 -20.69 13.67 1.36
C ILE A 155 -21.48 14.96 1.58
N ASP A 156 -21.17 15.99 0.81
CA ASP A 156 -21.84 17.29 0.84
C ASP A 156 -22.88 17.36 -0.28
N THR A 157 -24.14 17.07 0.08
CA THR A 157 -25.25 17.10 -0.88
C THR A 157 -25.75 18.51 -1.16
N ASP A 158 -25.40 19.52 -0.36
CA ASP A 158 -25.83 20.90 -0.59
C ASP A 158 -25.00 21.54 -1.69
N ASN A 159 -23.69 21.22 -1.73
CA ASN A 159 -22.77 21.69 -2.76
C ASN A 159 -22.53 20.63 -3.87
N GLY A 160 -23.06 19.43 -3.75
CA GLY A 160 -22.90 18.37 -4.75
C GLY A 160 -21.48 17.83 -4.85
N ILE A 161 -20.74 17.75 -3.73
CA ILE A 161 -19.33 17.33 -3.72
C ILE A 161 -19.06 16.19 -2.74
N ILE A 162 -17.99 15.42 -3.04
CA ILE A 162 -17.39 14.43 -2.13
C ILE A 162 -16.02 14.95 -1.71
N ARG A 163 -15.76 15.06 -0.41
CA ARG A 163 -14.49 15.54 0.16
C ARG A 163 -13.54 14.38 0.43
N ILE A 164 -12.43 14.31 -0.30
CA ILE A 164 -11.39 13.31 -0.06
C ILE A 164 -10.35 13.88 0.90
N ARG A 165 -10.36 13.38 2.14
CA ARG A 165 -9.49 13.86 3.24
C ARG A 165 -8.74 12.74 3.95
N LYS A 166 -9.21 11.50 3.79
CA LYS A 166 -8.71 10.32 4.51
C LYS A 166 -8.47 9.16 3.55
N THR A 167 -7.65 8.24 3.94
CA THR A 167 -7.49 6.94 3.31
C THR A 167 -7.38 5.87 4.38
N ILE A 168 -7.90 4.69 4.11
CA ILE A 168 -7.76 3.53 4.99
C ILE A 168 -6.97 2.44 4.26
N GLN A 169 -6.09 1.78 4.98
CA GLN A 169 -5.34 0.65 4.45
C GLN A 169 -5.09 -0.38 5.54
N ARG A 170 -4.99 -1.64 5.15
CA ARG A 170 -4.57 -2.72 6.05
C ARG A 170 -3.05 -2.77 6.06
N ILE A 171 -2.46 -2.63 7.23
CA ILE A 171 -1.01 -2.68 7.42
C ILE A 171 -0.60 -3.91 8.22
N TYR A 172 0.62 -4.37 7.97
CA TYR A 172 1.27 -5.43 8.73
C TYR A 172 1.85 -4.87 10.04
N ILE A 173 1.67 -5.62 11.12
CA ILE A 173 2.28 -5.31 12.41
C ILE A 173 2.89 -6.58 12.97
N ASN A 174 4.11 -6.46 13.46
CA ASN A 174 4.74 -7.45 14.31
C ASN A 174 4.78 -6.88 15.74
N ASP A 175 4.02 -7.52 16.62
CA ASP A 175 3.92 -7.15 18.02
C ASP A 175 4.54 -8.28 18.86
N ASN A 176 5.81 -8.11 19.24
CA ASN A 176 6.58 -9.07 20.04
C ASN A 176 6.54 -10.51 19.46
N GLY A 177 6.71 -10.64 18.13
CA GLY A 177 6.69 -11.93 17.44
C GLY A 177 5.31 -12.39 16.97
N THR A 178 4.23 -11.74 17.42
CA THR A 178 2.87 -12.00 16.94
C THR A 178 2.60 -11.17 15.69
N LYS A 179 2.46 -11.88 14.57
CA LYS A 179 2.15 -11.28 13.26
C LYS A 179 0.66 -11.03 13.14
N LYS A 180 0.26 -9.77 12.97
CA LYS A 180 -1.13 -9.37 12.77
C LYS A 180 -1.25 -8.27 11.72
N THR A 181 -2.47 -8.01 11.28
CA THR A 181 -2.77 -6.83 10.46
C THR A 181 -3.78 -5.95 11.17
N GLU A 182 -3.65 -4.65 11.00
CA GLU A 182 -4.64 -3.68 11.48
C GLU A 182 -5.04 -2.71 10.38
N LEU A 183 -6.21 -2.10 10.55
CA LEU A 183 -6.67 -1.01 9.68
C LEU A 183 -6.07 0.30 10.18
N LEU A 184 -5.39 1.00 9.29
CA LEU A 184 -4.81 2.31 9.55
C LEU A 184 -5.57 3.36 8.75
N ILE A 185 -6.16 4.34 9.44
CA ILE A 185 -6.71 5.55 8.83
C ILE A 185 -5.62 6.61 8.89
N ASP A 186 -5.30 7.21 7.76
CA ASP A 186 -4.28 8.24 7.64
C ASP A 186 -4.72 9.30 6.62
N THR A 187 -4.03 10.41 6.61
CA THR A 187 -4.15 11.40 5.52
C THR A 187 -3.61 10.82 4.21
N PRO A 188 -4.12 11.26 3.06
CA PRO A 188 -3.56 10.89 1.76
C PRO A 188 -2.05 11.13 1.69
N LYS A 189 -1.37 10.45 0.75
CA LYS A 189 0.09 10.46 0.64
C LYS A 189 0.67 11.85 0.34
N THR A 190 -0.08 12.70 -0.37
CA THR A 190 0.34 14.05 -0.75
C THR A 190 -0.78 15.06 -0.48
N ALA A 191 -0.45 16.32 -0.26
CA ALA A 191 -1.44 17.40 -0.09
C ALA A 191 -2.38 17.50 -1.31
N THR A 192 -1.87 17.29 -2.52
CA THR A 192 -2.66 17.30 -3.76
C THR A 192 -3.66 16.13 -3.87
N SER A 193 -3.52 15.10 -3.04
CA SER A 193 -4.50 14.01 -2.97
C SER A 193 -5.73 14.38 -2.14
N MET A 194 -5.65 15.42 -1.30
CA MET A 194 -6.82 16.01 -0.64
C MET A 194 -7.54 16.90 -1.65
N ARG A 195 -8.75 16.52 -2.01
CA ARG A 195 -9.50 17.19 -3.08
C ARG A 195 -11.00 17.07 -2.86
N ASP A 196 -11.75 17.95 -3.51
CA ASP A 196 -13.18 17.90 -3.61
C ASP A 196 -13.55 17.40 -5.02
N ILE A 197 -14.47 16.46 -5.09
CA ILE A 197 -14.89 15.85 -6.36
C ILE A 197 -16.37 16.18 -6.56
N PRO A 198 -16.73 16.87 -7.65
CA PRO A 198 -18.13 17.12 -7.98
C PRO A 198 -18.84 15.78 -8.30
N MET A 199 -20.04 15.62 -7.77
CA MET A 199 -20.87 14.45 -8.07
C MET A 199 -21.55 14.59 -9.42
N ILE A 200 -21.51 13.53 -10.22
CA ILE A 200 -22.39 13.44 -11.39
C ILE A 200 -23.83 13.29 -10.91
N LYS A 201 -24.79 13.70 -11.77
CA LYS A 201 -26.23 13.69 -11.42
C LYS A 201 -26.71 12.35 -10.87
N ASP A 202 -26.36 11.27 -11.51
CA ASP A 202 -26.76 9.91 -11.11
C ASP A 202 -26.27 9.52 -9.72
N LEU A 203 -25.06 9.90 -9.35
CA LEU A 203 -24.48 9.66 -8.02
C LEU A 203 -25.13 10.55 -6.97
N TYR A 204 -25.36 11.82 -7.31
CA TYR A 204 -26.04 12.77 -6.45
C TYR A 204 -27.47 12.32 -6.10
N ASP A 205 -28.24 11.92 -7.12
CA ASP A 205 -29.63 11.47 -6.96
C ASP A 205 -29.72 10.21 -6.07
N LEU A 206 -28.68 9.36 -6.12
CA LEU A 206 -28.60 8.18 -5.27
C LEU A 206 -28.19 8.52 -3.82
N LEU A 207 -27.20 9.40 -3.63
CA LEU A 207 -26.65 9.70 -2.29
C LEU A 207 -27.55 10.64 -1.47
N LYS A 208 -28.24 11.57 -2.11
CA LYS A 208 -29.06 12.59 -1.45
C LYS A 208 -30.14 12.02 -0.52
N PRO A 209 -30.97 11.04 -0.91
CA PRO A 209 -31.93 10.44 -0.01
C PRO A 209 -31.29 9.64 1.11
N LEU A 210 -30.19 8.92 0.83
CA LEU A 210 -29.46 8.14 1.84
C LEU A 210 -28.86 9.04 2.93
N LYS A 211 -28.27 10.17 2.55
CA LYS A 211 -27.67 11.15 3.48
C LYS A 211 -28.68 11.65 4.54
N LYS A 212 -29.98 11.66 4.25
CA LYS A 212 -31.04 12.12 5.18
C LYS A 212 -31.36 11.11 6.28
N VAL A 213 -31.08 9.82 6.06
CA VAL A 213 -31.46 8.73 6.96
C VAL A 213 -30.32 8.07 7.68
N VAL A 214 -29.07 8.36 7.27
CA VAL A 214 -27.87 7.80 7.89
C VAL A 214 -27.23 8.78 8.85
N ARG A 215 -26.45 8.25 9.80
CA ARG A 215 -25.62 9.09 10.68
C ARG A 215 -24.37 9.57 9.93
N ASN A 216 -24.03 10.82 10.13
CA ASN A 216 -22.92 11.47 9.44
C ASN A 216 -21.55 10.87 9.76
N ASP A 217 -21.35 10.37 10.98
CA ASP A 217 -20.09 9.79 11.46
C ASP A 217 -19.86 8.34 10.98
N TYR A 218 -20.88 7.70 10.40
CA TYR A 218 -20.75 6.34 9.88
C TYR A 218 -19.99 6.29 8.55
N TYR A 219 -19.27 5.20 8.31
CA TYR A 219 -18.66 4.96 7.02
C TYR A 219 -19.73 4.75 5.95
N VAL A 220 -19.46 5.27 4.73
CA VAL A 220 -20.33 5.08 3.57
C VAL A 220 -20.41 3.60 3.17
N LEU A 221 -19.27 2.89 3.29
CA LEU A 221 -19.20 1.45 3.07
C LEU A 221 -19.31 0.74 4.41
N THR A 222 -20.47 0.24 4.72
CA THR A 222 -20.69 -0.67 5.86
C THR A 222 -20.95 -2.08 5.37
N ASN A 223 -20.66 -3.09 6.21
CA ASN A 223 -21.23 -4.39 5.98
C ASN A 223 -22.73 -4.29 6.31
N ASP A 224 -23.56 -4.69 5.37
CA ASP A 224 -24.97 -4.95 5.63
C ASP A 224 -25.00 -6.17 6.59
N ALA A 225 -25.06 -5.90 7.89
CA ALA A 225 -25.26 -6.91 8.94
C ALA A 225 -26.70 -6.86 9.38
#